data_6eed29d75ccfc178e496425c4a554fb7
#
_entry.id   6eed29d75ccfc178e496425c4a554fb7
#
_cell.length_a   1.000
_cell.length_b   1.000
_cell.length_c   1.000
_cell.angle_alpha   90.00
_cell.angle_beta   90.00
_cell.angle_gamma   90.00
#
_symmetry.space_group_name_H-M   'P 1'
#
loop_
_entity.id
_entity.type
_entity.pdbx_description
1 polymer ?
#
loop_
_entity_poly.entity_id
_entity_poly.type
_entity_poly.pdbx_seq_one_letter_code
_entity_poly.pdbx_strand_id
1 'polypeptide(L)'
;MFPDQLSLPKEDSVMTQGAILDGIGSRIGLTFDELFERYNSMVFGLAYHILGDREEALDVAQEVFLAIYRKMGTFRGESSLKTWIYRIAVRRAANRFRWWNRLRRRGTVSLEEHLSKNPERELARDYTSKAQSPEDALLRQEEREEVKRMLNELPLQQRVAVIMRDIDGLSYEEIAESLNVSLGTVKSRIARGREVLKHHLNGQ
;
A
#
# COMPACT_ATOMS: atom_id res chain seq x y z
N MET A 1 9.61 -7.35 57.46
CA MET A 1 9.05 -6.01 57.39
C MET A 1 9.26 -5.51 55.96
N PHE A 2 8.31 -5.82 55.07
CA PHE A 2 8.34 -5.39 53.67
C PHE A 2 7.49 -4.15 53.54
N PRO A 3 7.90 -3.10 52.85
CA PRO A 3 6.96 -2.08 52.39
C PRO A 3 6.48 -2.40 50.97
N ASP A 4 5.19 -2.56 50.95
CA ASP A 4 4.25 -2.51 49.85
C ASP A 4 4.29 -1.13 49.19
N GLN A 5 4.20 -1.08 47.88
CA GLN A 5 3.45 -0.15 47.05
C GLN A 5 4.02 -0.05 45.62
N LEU A 6 3.60 -1.01 44.76
CA LEU A 6 3.58 -0.74 43.34
C LEU A 6 2.34 0.13 43.04
N SER A 7 2.56 1.40 42.90
CA SER A 7 1.53 2.34 42.40
C SER A 7 1.32 2.09 40.90
N LEU A 8 0.13 1.62 40.55
CA LEU A 8 -0.36 1.58 39.18
C LEU A 8 -0.42 3.01 38.62
N PRO A 9 -0.08 3.24 37.35
CA PRO A 9 -0.23 4.57 36.74
C PRO A 9 -1.72 4.92 36.65
N LYS A 10 -2.03 6.16 37.06
CA LYS A 10 -3.38 6.72 37.15
C LYS A 10 -4.08 6.71 35.80
N GLU A 11 -5.38 6.44 35.82
CA GLU A 11 -6.33 6.38 34.71
C GLU A 11 -6.43 7.68 33.86
N ASP A 12 -5.77 8.76 34.21
CA ASP A 12 -5.81 10.05 33.50
C ASP A 12 -5.17 10.03 32.09
N SER A 13 -4.34 9.03 31.76
CA SER A 13 -3.72 8.92 30.42
C SER A 13 -4.65 8.34 29.35
N VAL A 14 -5.68 7.59 29.74
CA VAL A 14 -6.60 6.95 28.80
C VAL A 14 -7.68 7.92 28.34
N MET A 15 -8.14 8.81 29.23
CA MET A 15 -9.12 9.84 28.87
C MET A 15 -8.58 10.89 27.89
N THR A 16 -7.29 11.22 27.97
CA THR A 16 -6.69 12.21 27.06
C THR A 16 -6.55 11.67 25.63
N GLN A 17 -6.36 10.35 25.45
CA GLN A 17 -6.32 9.71 24.13
C GLN A 17 -7.70 9.64 23.48
N GLY A 18 -8.77 9.32 24.24
CA GLY A 18 -10.14 9.31 23.74
C GLY A 18 -10.60 10.70 23.27
N ALA A 19 -10.33 11.73 24.04
CA ALA A 19 -10.70 13.11 23.70
C ALA A 19 -9.93 13.68 22.48
N ILE A 20 -8.68 13.22 22.26
CA ILE A 20 -7.91 13.55 21.06
C ILE A 20 -8.50 12.83 19.83
N LEU A 21 -8.96 11.60 19.98
CA LEU A 21 -9.59 10.82 18.91
C LEU A 21 -10.94 11.41 18.46
N ASP A 22 -11.77 11.89 19.40
CA ASP A 22 -13.03 12.56 19.10
C ASP A 22 -12.84 13.89 18.36
N GLY A 23 -11.81 14.66 18.74
CA GLY A 23 -11.45 15.92 18.05
C GLY A 23 -10.87 15.71 16.65
N ILE A 24 -10.21 14.57 16.40
CA ILE A 24 -9.63 14.19 15.11
C ILE A 24 -10.72 13.65 14.17
N GLY A 25 -11.65 12.86 14.66
CA GLY A 25 -12.80 12.34 13.92
C GLY A 25 -13.70 13.43 13.35
N SER A 26 -13.78 14.60 14.01
CA SER A 26 -14.65 15.69 13.57
C SER A 26 -14.23 16.36 12.26
N ARG A 27 -12.96 16.30 11.85
CA ARG A 27 -12.48 16.87 10.55
C ARG A 27 -12.52 15.89 9.39
N ILE A 28 -12.32 14.60 9.66
CA ILE A 28 -12.33 13.53 8.65
C ILE A 28 -13.73 12.93 8.54
N GLY A 29 -14.55 13.04 9.60
CA GLY A 29 -15.89 12.44 9.67
C GLY A 29 -15.90 10.93 9.74
N LEU A 30 -14.75 10.30 10.03
CA LEU A 30 -14.56 8.86 10.14
C LEU A 30 -13.69 8.56 11.36
N THR A 31 -14.03 7.48 12.06
CA THR A 31 -13.14 6.87 13.05
C THR A 31 -11.95 6.19 12.35
N PHE A 32 -10.90 5.85 13.11
CA PHE A 32 -9.77 5.12 12.54
C PHE A 32 -10.19 3.73 12.02
N ASP A 33 -11.09 3.04 12.71
CA ASP A 33 -11.58 1.72 12.32
C ASP A 33 -12.37 1.78 11.01
N GLU A 34 -13.27 2.75 10.85
CA GLU A 34 -13.99 2.99 9.59
C GLU A 34 -13.03 3.34 8.44
N LEU A 35 -11.99 4.13 8.72
CA LEU A 35 -10.97 4.46 7.75
C LEU A 35 -10.16 3.21 7.36
N PHE A 36 -9.78 2.40 8.33
CA PHE A 36 -9.07 1.15 8.10
C PHE A 36 -9.92 0.19 7.24
N GLU A 37 -11.16 -0.06 7.62
CA GLU A 37 -12.09 -0.92 6.86
C GLU A 37 -12.24 -0.43 5.42
N ARG A 38 -12.38 0.86 5.22
CA ARG A 38 -12.61 1.48 3.90
C ARG A 38 -11.39 1.42 2.98
N TYR A 39 -10.19 1.55 3.52
CA TYR A 39 -8.98 1.77 2.73
C TYR A 39 -7.95 0.66 2.80
N ASN A 40 -8.11 -0.38 3.65
CA ASN A 40 -7.10 -1.42 3.82
C ASN A 40 -6.82 -2.18 2.52
N SER A 41 -7.86 -2.61 1.79
CA SER A 41 -7.71 -3.32 0.51
C SER A 41 -7.00 -2.48 -0.54
N MET A 42 -7.31 -1.19 -0.61
CA MET A 42 -6.68 -0.25 -1.53
C MET A 42 -5.18 -0.08 -1.20
N VAL A 43 -4.86 0.17 0.08
CA VAL A 43 -3.47 0.37 0.53
C VAL A 43 -2.65 -0.89 0.33
N PHE A 44 -3.18 -2.06 0.69
CA PHE A 44 -2.52 -3.34 0.48
C PHE A 44 -2.33 -3.63 -1.01
N GLY A 45 -3.38 -3.48 -1.84
CA GLY A 45 -3.31 -3.72 -3.28
C GLY A 45 -2.27 -2.85 -3.97
N LEU A 46 -2.26 -1.55 -3.66
CA LEU A 46 -1.24 -0.62 -4.16
C LEU A 46 0.18 -1.05 -3.77
N ALA A 47 0.41 -1.38 -2.49
CA ALA A 47 1.70 -1.84 -2.01
C ALA A 47 2.13 -3.14 -2.69
N TYR A 48 1.21 -4.10 -2.83
CA TYR A 48 1.46 -5.39 -3.48
C TYR A 48 1.85 -5.22 -4.95
N HIS A 49 1.10 -4.43 -5.73
CA HIS A 49 1.42 -4.19 -7.13
C HIS A 49 2.74 -3.41 -7.33
N ILE A 50 3.14 -2.58 -6.36
CA ILE A 50 4.43 -1.87 -6.41
C ILE A 50 5.60 -2.79 -6.06
N LEU A 51 5.45 -3.62 -5.02
CA LEU A 51 6.55 -4.41 -4.44
C LEU A 51 6.67 -5.80 -5.08
N GLY A 52 5.54 -6.38 -5.52
CA GLY A 52 5.48 -7.73 -6.04
C GLY A 52 5.65 -8.82 -4.97
N ASP A 53 5.62 -8.46 -3.69
CA ASP A 53 5.78 -9.36 -2.55
C ASP A 53 4.67 -9.11 -1.52
N ARG A 54 4.03 -10.20 -1.06
CA ARG A 54 2.87 -10.12 -0.18
C ARG A 54 3.24 -9.70 1.26
N GLU A 55 4.32 -10.24 1.79
CA GLU A 55 4.75 -9.94 3.16
C GLU A 55 5.21 -8.49 3.26
N GLU A 56 6.02 -8.06 2.32
CA GLU A 56 6.44 -6.66 2.22
C GLU A 56 5.26 -5.70 2.03
N ALA A 57 4.24 -6.11 1.27
CA ALA A 57 3.04 -5.32 1.09
C ALA A 57 2.22 -5.20 2.38
N LEU A 58 2.13 -6.27 3.18
CA LEU A 58 1.49 -6.26 4.50
C LEU A 58 2.22 -5.35 5.48
N ASP A 59 3.55 -5.45 5.54
CA ASP A 59 4.39 -4.59 6.38
C ASP A 59 4.22 -3.12 6.01
N VAL A 60 4.28 -2.82 4.70
CA VAL A 60 4.07 -1.45 4.20
C VAL A 60 2.66 -0.96 4.50
N ALA A 61 1.63 -1.79 4.34
CA ALA A 61 0.26 -1.42 4.67
C ALA A 61 0.13 -1.08 6.16
N GLN A 62 0.71 -1.87 7.05
CA GLN A 62 0.75 -1.59 8.47
C GLN A 62 1.47 -0.26 8.78
N GLU A 63 2.64 -0.03 8.17
CA GLU A 63 3.36 1.25 8.31
C GLU A 63 2.54 2.45 7.82
N VAL A 64 1.76 2.27 6.73
CA VAL A 64 0.88 3.31 6.19
C VAL A 64 -0.20 3.66 7.21
N PHE A 65 -0.90 2.66 7.78
CA PHE A 65 -1.95 2.91 8.76
C PHE A 65 -1.42 3.51 10.06
N LEU A 66 -0.25 3.09 10.52
CA LEU A 66 0.42 3.76 11.65
C LEU A 66 0.77 5.21 11.33
N ALA A 67 1.18 5.52 10.09
CA ALA A 67 1.45 6.89 9.68
C ALA A 67 0.17 7.73 9.55
N ILE A 68 -0.92 7.13 9.08
CA ILE A 68 -2.24 7.74 9.02
C ILE A 68 -2.70 8.09 10.45
N TYR A 69 -2.69 7.12 11.36
CA TYR A 69 -3.08 7.31 12.75
C TYR A 69 -2.35 8.50 13.39
N ARG A 70 -1.03 8.56 13.24
CA ARG A 70 -0.21 9.65 13.79
C ARG A 70 -0.46 11.00 13.14
N LYS A 71 -0.95 11.02 11.89
CA LYS A 71 -1.11 12.24 11.09
C LYS A 71 -2.56 12.67 10.89
N MET A 72 -3.54 11.90 11.33
CA MET A 72 -4.97 12.23 11.16
C MET A 72 -5.28 13.65 11.69
N GLY A 73 -4.74 14.01 12.84
CA GLY A 73 -4.92 15.34 13.44
C GLY A 73 -4.33 16.49 12.63
N THR A 74 -3.42 16.22 11.69
CA THR A 74 -2.80 17.22 10.82
C THR A 74 -3.45 17.33 9.45
N PHE A 75 -4.46 16.51 9.16
CA PHE A 75 -5.19 16.57 7.89
C PHE A 75 -6.01 17.85 7.81
N ARG A 76 -5.71 18.70 6.81
CA ARG A 76 -6.32 20.02 6.65
C ARG A 76 -7.49 20.05 5.67
N GLY A 77 -7.78 18.96 4.96
CA GLY A 77 -8.80 18.92 3.92
C GLY A 77 -8.42 19.62 2.61
N GLU A 78 -7.14 19.93 2.42
CA GLU A 78 -6.61 20.56 1.19
C GLU A 78 -6.69 19.63 -0.03
N SER A 79 -6.83 18.33 0.20
CA SER A 79 -7.05 17.29 -0.80
C SER A 79 -8.15 16.35 -0.34
N SER A 80 -8.63 15.46 -1.23
CA SER A 80 -9.49 14.38 -0.78
C SER A 80 -8.75 13.46 0.20
N LEU A 81 -9.47 12.87 1.16
CA LEU A 81 -8.90 11.89 2.09
C LEU A 81 -8.23 10.73 1.34
N LYS A 82 -8.88 10.26 0.27
CA LYS A 82 -8.35 9.22 -0.62
C LYS A 82 -6.99 9.62 -1.21
N THR A 83 -6.88 10.81 -1.80
CA THR A 83 -5.63 11.34 -2.37
C THR A 83 -4.53 11.45 -1.31
N TRP A 84 -4.88 11.90 -0.10
CA TRP A 84 -3.93 12.02 1.00
C TRP A 84 -3.41 10.65 1.45
N ILE A 85 -4.27 9.62 1.53
CA ILE A 85 -3.87 8.24 1.85
C ILE A 85 -2.96 7.68 0.75
N TYR A 86 -3.31 7.87 -0.55
CA TYR A 86 -2.44 7.46 -1.66
C TYR A 86 -1.05 8.07 -1.58
N ARG A 87 -0.93 9.36 -1.24
CA ARG A 87 0.36 10.04 -1.08
C ARG A 87 1.23 9.37 -0.01
N ILE A 88 0.63 8.96 1.11
CA ILE A 88 1.35 8.24 2.18
C ILE A 88 1.75 6.85 1.70
N ALA A 89 0.83 6.09 1.10
CA ALA A 89 1.02 4.72 0.67
C ALA A 89 2.08 4.60 -0.43
N VAL A 90 1.97 5.41 -1.50
CA VAL A 90 2.97 5.45 -2.58
C VAL A 90 4.36 5.78 -2.04
N ARG A 91 4.47 6.77 -1.15
CA ARG A 91 5.76 7.16 -0.57
C ARG A 91 6.39 6.01 0.20
N ARG A 92 5.62 5.28 1.01
CA ARG A 92 6.10 4.12 1.78
C ARG A 92 6.52 2.97 0.87
N ALA A 93 5.65 2.55 -0.04
CA ALA A 93 5.93 1.47 -0.98
C ALA A 93 7.14 1.78 -1.88
N ALA A 94 7.23 3.01 -2.43
CA ALA A 94 8.37 3.43 -3.24
C ALA A 94 9.69 3.50 -2.46
N ASN A 95 9.66 3.87 -1.18
CA ASN A 95 10.84 3.86 -0.32
C ASN A 95 11.30 2.42 -0.05
N ARG A 96 10.38 1.49 0.27
CA ARG A 96 10.65 0.08 0.48
C ARG A 96 11.24 -0.56 -0.79
N PHE A 97 10.65 -0.30 -1.97
CA PHE A 97 11.15 -0.76 -3.26
C PHE A 97 12.58 -0.28 -3.54
N ARG A 98 12.87 1.00 -3.31
CA ARG A 98 14.23 1.55 -3.51
C ARG A 98 15.25 0.97 -2.55
N TRP A 99 14.86 0.70 -1.31
CA TRP A 99 15.69 0.06 -0.32
C TRP A 99 16.06 -1.37 -0.74
N TRP A 100 15.09 -2.18 -1.18
CA TRP A 100 15.31 -3.51 -1.73
C TRP A 100 16.22 -3.53 -2.94
N ASN A 101 16.01 -2.62 -3.88
CA ASN A 101 16.87 -2.52 -5.06
C ASN A 101 18.30 -2.14 -4.73
N ARG A 102 18.54 -1.38 -3.66
CA ARG A 102 19.91 -1.09 -3.18
C ARG A 102 20.57 -2.30 -2.55
N LEU A 103 19.83 -3.08 -1.75
CA LEU A 103 20.34 -4.32 -1.14
C LEU A 103 20.71 -5.36 -2.19
N ARG A 104 19.84 -5.58 -3.19
CA ARG A 104 20.13 -6.48 -4.33
C ARG A 104 21.40 -6.09 -5.08
N ARG A 105 21.61 -4.82 -5.37
CA ARG A 105 22.82 -4.33 -6.07
C ARG A 105 24.09 -4.50 -5.26
N ARG A 106 23.98 -4.58 -3.93
CA ARG A 106 25.13 -4.81 -3.03
C ARG A 106 25.45 -6.30 -2.83
N GLY A 107 24.69 -7.21 -3.44
CA GLY A 107 24.86 -8.65 -3.30
C GLY A 107 24.57 -9.20 -1.89
N THR A 108 23.91 -8.41 -1.04
CA THR A 108 23.68 -8.76 0.38
C THR A 108 22.46 -9.67 0.57
N VAL A 109 21.61 -9.83 -0.45
CA VAL A 109 20.39 -10.68 -0.35
C VAL A 109 20.14 -11.35 -1.70
N SER A 110 20.11 -12.69 -1.71
CA SER A 110 19.63 -13.48 -2.85
C SER A 110 18.11 -13.40 -2.88
N LEU A 111 17.53 -13.17 -4.08
CA LEU A 111 16.08 -13.14 -4.28
C LEU A 111 15.43 -14.48 -3.90
N GLU A 112 16.14 -15.58 -4.13
CA GLU A 112 15.69 -16.95 -3.84
C GLU A 112 15.54 -17.21 -2.34
N GLU A 113 16.40 -16.63 -1.52
CA GLU A 113 16.35 -16.79 -0.05
C GLU A 113 15.15 -16.07 0.58
N HIS A 114 14.65 -15.00 -0.06
CA HIS A 114 13.50 -14.23 0.43
C HIS A 114 12.17 -14.80 -0.05
N LEU A 115 12.10 -15.30 -1.30
CA LEU A 115 10.93 -15.97 -1.86
C LEU A 115 10.69 -17.36 -1.28
N SER A 116 11.75 -18.00 -0.73
CA SER A 116 11.70 -19.34 -0.15
C SER A 116 11.11 -19.42 1.26
N LYS A 117 10.82 -18.29 1.90
CA LYS A 117 10.55 -18.27 3.35
C LYS A 117 9.16 -18.67 3.80
N ASN A 118 8.16 -18.86 2.96
CA ASN A 118 6.89 -19.50 3.43
C ASN A 118 5.89 -19.80 2.30
N PRO A 119 5.87 -21.00 1.70
CA PRO A 119 4.79 -21.43 0.81
C PRO A 119 3.46 -21.71 1.54
N GLU A 120 3.49 -21.99 2.84
CA GLU A 120 2.28 -22.41 3.60
C GLU A 120 1.41 -21.26 4.12
N ARG A 121 1.88 -20.00 4.11
CA ARG A 121 1.08 -18.83 4.51
C ARG A 121 0.22 -18.22 3.40
N GLU A 122 0.31 -18.73 2.20
CA GLU A 122 -0.48 -18.26 1.04
C GLU A 122 -1.98 -18.55 1.17
N LEU A 123 -2.37 -19.48 2.03
CA LEU A 123 -3.76 -19.91 2.24
C LEU A 123 -4.57 -19.07 3.24
N ALA A 124 -3.97 -18.11 3.91
CA ALA A 124 -4.66 -17.30 4.89
C ALA A 124 -5.19 -15.99 4.29
N ARG A 125 -6.46 -16.03 3.91
CA ARG A 125 -7.38 -14.92 3.65
C ARG A 125 -7.17 -14.13 2.36
N ASP A 126 -7.72 -14.66 1.31
CA ASP A 126 -8.20 -13.91 0.15
C ASP A 126 -9.34 -12.99 0.59
N TYR A 127 -9.05 -11.72 0.85
CA TYR A 127 -10.04 -10.73 1.31
C TYR A 127 -11.05 -10.33 0.23
N THR A 128 -10.99 -10.86 -1.00
CA THR A 128 -11.83 -10.39 -2.12
C THR A 128 -12.31 -11.43 -3.11
N SER A 129 -12.16 -12.75 -2.89
CA SER A 129 -12.65 -13.70 -3.89
C SER A 129 -13.36 -14.89 -3.27
N LYS A 130 -14.67 -14.95 -3.47
CA LYS A 130 -15.41 -16.21 -3.51
C LYS A 130 -14.97 -16.95 -4.78
N ALA A 131 -13.87 -17.67 -4.74
CA ALA A 131 -13.54 -18.64 -5.76
C ALA A 131 -14.60 -19.74 -5.69
N GLN A 132 -15.34 -19.93 -6.76
CA GLN A 132 -16.42 -20.92 -6.81
C GLN A 132 -15.89 -22.33 -7.12
N SER A 133 -14.66 -22.46 -7.67
CA SER A 133 -13.99 -23.72 -7.92
C SER A 133 -12.47 -23.64 -7.76
N PRO A 134 -11.77 -24.79 -7.53
CA PRO A 134 -10.30 -24.83 -7.51
C PRO A 134 -9.66 -24.39 -8.84
N GLU A 135 -10.30 -24.67 -9.97
CA GLU A 135 -9.86 -24.26 -11.30
C GLU A 135 -9.90 -22.73 -11.46
N ASP A 136 -10.99 -22.09 -11.00
CA ASP A 136 -11.10 -20.63 -10.98
C ASP A 136 -10.04 -19.98 -10.08
N ALA A 137 -9.68 -20.64 -8.97
CA ALA A 137 -8.64 -20.17 -8.08
C ALA A 137 -7.26 -20.21 -8.76
N LEU A 138 -6.95 -21.30 -9.49
CA LEU A 138 -5.70 -21.45 -10.22
C LEU A 138 -5.56 -20.43 -11.35
N LEU A 139 -6.60 -20.28 -12.18
CA LEU A 139 -6.61 -19.30 -13.26
C LEU A 139 -6.37 -17.86 -12.75
N ARG A 140 -7.04 -17.50 -11.64
CA ARG A 140 -6.83 -16.17 -11.03
C ARG A 140 -5.42 -15.99 -10.47
N GLN A 141 -4.82 -17.06 -9.98
CA GLN A 141 -3.43 -17.03 -9.51
C GLN A 141 -2.46 -16.81 -10.67
N GLU A 142 -2.66 -17.52 -11.80
CA GLU A 142 -1.85 -17.32 -13.00
C GLU A 142 -1.98 -15.90 -13.56
N GLU A 143 -3.20 -15.37 -13.65
CA GLU A 143 -3.46 -13.99 -14.07
C GLU A 143 -2.76 -12.97 -13.16
N ARG A 144 -2.81 -13.17 -11.84
CA ARG A 144 -2.13 -12.28 -10.86
C ARG A 144 -0.61 -12.31 -11.02
N GLU A 145 -0.02 -13.49 -11.20
CA GLU A 145 1.42 -13.61 -11.41
C GLU A 145 1.86 -13.02 -12.76
N GLU A 146 1.03 -13.10 -13.79
CA GLU A 146 1.29 -12.45 -15.06
C GLU A 146 1.26 -10.92 -14.93
N VAL A 147 0.22 -10.36 -14.34
CA VAL A 147 0.14 -8.90 -14.05
C VAL A 147 1.35 -8.45 -13.23
N LYS A 148 1.74 -9.20 -12.22
CA LYS A 148 2.91 -8.91 -11.40
C LYS A 148 4.21 -8.91 -12.21
N ARG A 149 4.41 -9.90 -13.09
CA ARG A 149 5.57 -9.95 -13.98
C ARG A 149 5.62 -8.72 -14.89
N MET A 150 4.53 -8.41 -15.57
CA MET A 150 4.43 -7.24 -16.44
C MET A 150 4.71 -5.93 -15.70
N LEU A 151 4.12 -5.73 -14.53
CA LEU A 151 4.35 -4.52 -13.74
C LEU A 151 5.82 -4.42 -13.29
N ASN A 152 6.49 -5.54 -13.02
CA ASN A 152 7.89 -5.55 -12.58
C ASN A 152 8.87 -5.08 -13.67
N GLU A 153 8.51 -5.14 -14.93
CA GLU A 153 9.32 -4.60 -16.04
C GLU A 153 9.28 -3.07 -16.12
N LEU A 154 8.25 -2.46 -15.55
CA LEU A 154 8.13 -1.01 -15.59
C LEU A 154 9.10 -0.32 -14.62
N PRO A 155 9.77 0.76 -15.05
CA PRO A 155 10.41 1.67 -14.13
C PRO A 155 9.43 2.14 -13.05
N LEU A 156 9.87 2.21 -11.78
CA LEU A 156 9.01 2.46 -10.63
C LEU A 156 8.01 3.61 -10.82
N GLN A 157 8.45 4.73 -11.43
CA GLN A 157 7.58 5.90 -11.61
C GLN A 157 6.46 5.67 -12.63
N GLN A 158 6.72 4.84 -13.66
CA GLN A 158 5.71 4.44 -14.65
C GLN A 158 4.78 3.41 -14.04
N ARG A 159 5.32 2.41 -13.33
CA ARG A 159 4.57 1.38 -12.60
C ARG A 159 3.54 2.02 -11.68
N VAL A 160 3.96 2.92 -10.79
CA VAL A 160 3.07 3.61 -9.86
C VAL A 160 1.95 4.36 -10.59
N ALA A 161 2.28 5.10 -11.66
CA ALA A 161 1.28 5.86 -12.41
C ALA A 161 0.26 4.95 -13.14
N VAL A 162 0.72 3.83 -13.71
CA VAL A 162 -0.13 2.82 -14.35
C VAL A 162 -1.04 2.14 -13.32
N ILE A 163 -0.51 1.70 -12.18
CA ILE A 163 -1.30 1.08 -11.11
C ILE A 163 -2.42 2.03 -10.68
N MET A 164 -2.09 3.28 -10.34
CA MET A 164 -3.08 4.25 -9.88
C MET A 164 -4.15 4.54 -10.94
N ARG A 165 -3.80 4.54 -12.22
CA ARG A 165 -4.75 4.82 -13.31
C ARG A 165 -5.55 3.59 -13.72
N ASP A 166 -4.88 2.47 -14.02
CA ASP A 166 -5.47 1.34 -14.74
C ASP A 166 -6.02 0.27 -13.78
N ILE A 167 -5.47 0.16 -12.58
CA ILE A 167 -5.94 -0.76 -11.55
C ILE A 167 -6.86 -0.04 -10.55
N ASP A 168 -6.43 1.09 -10.02
CA ASP A 168 -7.15 1.80 -8.96
C ASP A 168 -8.16 2.84 -9.49
N GLY A 169 -8.15 3.14 -10.79
CA GLY A 169 -9.14 3.98 -11.47
C GLY A 169 -9.08 5.48 -11.16
N LEU A 170 -7.95 6.01 -10.66
CA LEU A 170 -7.80 7.43 -10.35
C LEU A 170 -7.80 8.29 -11.61
N SER A 171 -8.30 9.54 -11.50
CA SER A 171 -8.13 10.54 -12.53
C SER A 171 -6.68 11.00 -12.66
N TYR A 172 -6.32 11.61 -13.77
CA TYR A 172 -4.98 12.17 -13.95
C TYR A 172 -4.67 13.27 -12.94
N GLU A 173 -5.66 14.03 -12.55
CA GLU A 173 -5.60 15.10 -11.57
C GLU A 173 -5.33 14.54 -10.18
N GLU A 174 -6.07 13.51 -9.76
CA GLU A 174 -5.86 12.82 -8.49
C GLU A 174 -4.45 12.19 -8.40
N ILE A 175 -3.97 11.61 -9.51
CA ILE A 175 -2.61 11.04 -9.58
C ILE A 175 -1.58 12.15 -9.48
N ALA A 176 -1.74 13.26 -10.22
CA ALA A 176 -0.83 14.39 -10.19
C ALA A 176 -0.70 14.97 -8.77
N GLU A 177 -1.84 15.12 -8.10
CA GLU A 177 -1.90 15.59 -6.73
C GLU A 177 -1.27 14.60 -5.74
N SER A 178 -1.58 13.30 -5.85
CA SER A 178 -1.02 12.25 -4.98
C SER A 178 0.48 12.12 -5.12
N LEU A 179 1.02 12.23 -6.34
CA LEU A 179 2.44 12.09 -6.64
C LEU A 179 3.21 13.41 -6.53
N ASN A 180 2.51 14.53 -6.36
CA ASN A 180 3.06 15.88 -6.37
C ASN A 180 3.89 16.16 -7.64
N VAL A 181 3.31 15.92 -8.81
CA VAL A 181 3.91 16.14 -10.13
C VAL A 181 2.91 16.83 -11.07
N SER A 182 3.39 17.38 -12.19
CA SER A 182 2.51 17.99 -13.18
C SER A 182 1.63 16.97 -13.91
N LEU A 183 0.47 17.39 -14.38
CA LEU A 183 -0.45 16.59 -15.20
C LEU A 183 0.24 16.01 -16.44
N GLY A 184 1.09 16.81 -17.10
CA GLY A 184 1.90 16.37 -18.23
C GLY A 184 2.86 15.22 -17.88
N THR A 185 3.45 15.27 -16.66
CA THR A 185 4.30 14.20 -16.14
C THR A 185 3.50 12.91 -15.93
N VAL A 186 2.28 13.00 -15.39
CA VAL A 186 1.41 11.82 -15.21
C VAL A 186 1.06 11.20 -16.56
N LYS A 187 0.58 12.02 -17.53
CA LYS A 187 0.26 11.55 -18.88
C LYS A 187 1.42 10.83 -19.55
N SER A 188 2.62 11.41 -19.48
CA SER A 188 3.81 10.81 -20.09
C SER A 188 4.26 9.52 -19.41
N ARG A 189 4.15 9.41 -18.06
CA ARG A 189 4.47 8.18 -17.31
C ARG A 189 3.52 7.05 -17.66
N ILE A 190 2.22 7.32 -17.73
CA ILE A 190 1.19 6.33 -18.10
C ILE A 190 1.37 5.90 -19.54
N ALA A 191 1.54 6.83 -20.47
CA ALA A 191 1.74 6.50 -21.89
C ALA A 191 2.95 5.59 -22.10
N ARG A 192 4.13 5.93 -21.53
CA ARG A 192 5.33 5.11 -21.62
C ARG A 192 5.18 3.76 -20.93
N GLY A 193 4.51 3.72 -19.77
CA GLY A 193 4.27 2.46 -19.08
C GLY A 193 3.38 1.52 -19.91
N ARG A 194 2.30 2.04 -20.49
CA ARG A 194 1.41 1.26 -21.37
C ARG A 194 2.10 0.78 -22.66
N GLU A 195 3.02 1.59 -23.21
CA GLU A 195 3.82 1.21 -24.38
C GLU A 195 4.69 -0.02 -24.08
N VAL A 196 5.39 -0.03 -22.94
CA VAL A 196 6.19 -1.19 -22.49
C VAL A 196 5.31 -2.42 -22.32
N LEU A 197 4.16 -2.28 -21.63
CA LEU A 197 3.22 -3.40 -21.43
C LEU A 197 2.66 -3.94 -22.74
N LYS A 198 2.35 -3.05 -23.69
CA LYS A 198 1.87 -3.46 -25.02
C LYS A 198 2.91 -4.26 -25.81
N HIS A 199 4.18 -3.87 -25.74
CA HIS A 199 5.25 -4.62 -26.36
C HIS A 199 5.40 -6.02 -25.78
N HIS A 200 5.21 -6.17 -24.49
CA HIS A 200 5.25 -7.46 -23.81
C HIS A 200 4.11 -8.38 -24.26
N LEU A 201 2.89 -7.86 -24.33
CA LEU A 201 1.70 -8.61 -24.79
C LEU A 201 1.75 -9.00 -26.27
N ASN A 202 2.38 -8.18 -27.12
CA ASN A 202 2.48 -8.46 -28.55
C ASN A 202 3.72 -9.33 -28.92
N GLY A 203 4.61 -9.57 -28.01
CA GLY A 203 5.83 -10.38 -28.21
C GLY A 203 5.70 -11.84 -27.76
N GLN A 204 4.52 -12.23 -27.26
CA GLN A 204 4.12 -13.60 -27.01
C GLN A 204 3.30 -14.11 -28.20
#